data_baa4c23de305ae65d57ab986cdaa7ed6
#
_entry.id   baa4c23de305ae65d57ab986cdaa7ed6
#
_cell.length_a   1.000
_cell.length_b   1.000
_cell.length_c   1.000
_cell.angle_alpha   90.00
_cell.angle_beta   90.00
_cell.angle_gamma   90.00
#
_symmetry.space_group_name_H-M   'P 1'
#
loop_
_entity.id
_entity.type
_entity.pdbx_description
1 polymer ?
#
loop_
_entity_poly.entity_id
_entity_poly.type
_entity_poly.pdbx_seq_one_letter_code
_entity_poly.pdbx_strand_id
1 'polypeptide(L)'
;PGSTMAGASLGGMKGMHAQGGLPIPGIVHIDQPYWFENGEGLSREDFGLACARQLEAKIIELGADKVAAFIGEPIQGAGGVIIPPSTYWPEVQRICDQYGILLVSDEVITGFGRTGRWFGCETMGFKPDLMTFAKGVTSGYIPLGGVMVGDRVAKVLIEQGGEFNHGYTYSGHPVACAVALANI
;
A
#
# COMPACT_ATOMS: atom_id res chain seq x y z
N PRO A 1 2.43 5.03 5.58
CA PRO A 1 2.79 5.04 6.99
C PRO A 1 1.69 5.62 7.86
N GLY A 2 1.74 5.36 9.16
CA GLY A 2 0.81 5.88 10.17
C GLY A 2 1.40 5.75 11.55
N SER A 3 0.75 6.38 12.55
CA SER A 3 1.26 6.40 13.94
C SER A 3 0.50 5.44 14.86
N THR A 4 -0.52 4.74 14.37
CA THR A 4 -1.12 3.62 15.10
C THR A 4 -0.16 2.43 15.13
N MET A 5 -0.32 1.50 16.06
CA MET A 5 0.54 0.31 16.14
C MET A 5 0.59 -0.45 14.81
N ALA A 6 -0.55 -0.67 14.17
CA ALA A 6 -0.61 -1.34 12.87
C ALA A 6 0.03 -0.49 11.76
N GLY A 7 -0.29 0.80 11.67
CA GLY A 7 0.27 1.69 10.66
C GLY A 7 1.79 1.85 10.78
N ALA A 8 2.31 2.01 11.99
CA ALA A 8 3.74 2.07 12.26
C ALA A 8 4.43 0.73 11.96
N SER A 9 3.76 -0.39 12.22
CA SER A 9 4.28 -1.73 11.91
C SER A 9 4.32 -2.03 10.41
N LEU A 10 3.30 -1.62 9.66
CA LEU A 10 3.25 -1.77 8.20
C LEU A 10 4.29 -0.89 7.50
N GLY A 11 4.56 0.30 8.03
CA GLY A 11 5.64 1.15 7.53
C GLY A 11 7.02 0.57 7.85
N GLY A 12 8.01 0.80 6.98
CA GLY A 12 9.39 0.32 7.15
C GLY A 12 10.31 1.28 7.93
N MET A 13 9.77 2.27 8.62
CA MET A 13 10.57 3.30 9.29
C MET A 13 11.17 2.79 10.61
N LYS A 14 12.49 2.55 10.63
CA LYS A 14 13.22 2.02 11.80
C LYS A 14 12.99 2.83 13.08
N GLY A 15 12.91 4.17 12.99
CA GLY A 15 12.63 5.03 14.12
C GLY A 15 11.24 4.83 14.74
N MET A 16 10.26 4.42 13.94
CA MET A 16 8.93 4.04 14.42
C MET A 16 8.96 2.66 15.08
N HIS A 17 9.68 1.71 14.50
CA HIS A 17 9.83 0.36 15.07
C HIS A 17 10.57 0.35 16.41
N ALA A 18 11.47 1.31 16.64
CA ALA A 18 12.18 1.45 17.92
C ALA A 18 11.26 1.82 19.10
N GLN A 19 9.99 2.14 18.82
CA GLN A 19 8.99 2.50 19.84
C GLN A 19 8.08 1.31 20.14
N GLY A 20 8.07 0.85 21.40
CA GLY A 20 7.07 -0.08 21.89
C GLY A 20 7.02 -1.48 21.28
N GLY A 21 8.16 -2.02 20.85
CA GLY A 21 8.23 -3.43 20.39
C GLY A 21 7.58 -3.69 19.02
N LEU A 22 7.68 -2.75 18.12
CA LEU A 22 7.21 -2.90 16.73
C LEU A 22 8.29 -3.53 15.83
N PRO A 23 7.94 -4.13 14.69
CA PRO A 23 6.57 -4.35 14.20
C PRO A 23 5.83 -5.43 15.00
N ILE A 24 4.49 -5.37 14.97
CA ILE A 24 3.66 -6.43 15.57
C ILE A 24 3.87 -7.76 14.81
N PRO A 25 3.68 -8.93 15.49
CA PRO A 25 3.84 -10.24 14.84
C PRO A 25 2.98 -10.39 13.58
N GLY A 26 3.53 -11.09 12.59
CA GLY A 26 2.86 -11.32 11.30
C GLY A 26 3.08 -10.23 10.26
N ILE A 27 3.83 -9.18 10.56
CA ILE A 27 4.26 -8.16 9.59
C ILE A 27 5.75 -8.32 9.32
N VAL A 28 6.09 -8.50 8.06
CA VAL A 28 7.47 -8.62 7.58
C VAL A 28 7.73 -7.60 6.47
N HIS A 29 8.98 -7.19 6.29
CA HIS A 29 9.37 -6.19 5.31
C HIS A 29 10.32 -6.78 4.29
N ILE A 30 10.31 -6.22 3.09
CA ILE A 30 11.32 -6.37 2.04
C ILE A 30 12.02 -5.03 1.82
N ASP A 31 13.13 -5.04 1.10
CA ASP A 31 13.87 -3.80 0.84
C ASP A 31 13.08 -2.84 -0.06
N GLN A 32 13.29 -1.55 0.18
CA GLN A 32 12.68 -0.50 -0.63
C GLN A 32 13.35 -0.43 -2.01
N PRO A 33 12.60 -0.16 -3.09
CA PRO A 33 13.13 -0.11 -4.45
C PRO A 33 13.84 1.24 -4.75
N TYR A 34 14.82 1.60 -3.90
CA TYR A 34 15.57 2.85 -3.98
C TYR A 34 16.86 2.66 -4.77
N TRP A 35 16.74 2.70 -6.10
CA TRP A 35 17.86 2.49 -7.00
C TRP A 35 19.00 3.47 -6.80
N PHE A 36 18.71 4.74 -6.53
CA PHE A 36 19.74 5.78 -6.37
C PHE A 36 20.73 5.46 -5.24
N GLU A 37 20.25 4.84 -4.17
CA GLU A 37 21.08 4.47 -3.01
C GLU A 37 21.60 3.03 -3.08
N ASN A 38 20.79 2.10 -3.59
CA ASN A 38 21.06 0.67 -3.46
C ASN A 38 21.25 -0.05 -4.81
N GLY A 39 21.25 0.68 -5.93
CA GLY A 39 21.31 0.11 -7.28
C GLY A 39 22.71 -0.22 -7.79
N GLU A 40 23.71 -0.32 -6.91
CA GLU A 40 25.12 -0.53 -7.30
C GLU A 40 25.29 -1.67 -8.32
N GLY A 41 25.81 -1.32 -9.50
CA GLY A 41 26.15 -2.27 -10.57
C GLY A 41 24.96 -2.82 -11.37
N LEU A 42 23.73 -2.44 -11.05
CA LEU A 42 22.53 -2.85 -11.78
C LEU A 42 21.92 -1.70 -12.59
N SER A 43 21.35 -2.05 -13.75
CA SER A 43 20.44 -1.13 -14.44
C SER A 43 19.22 -0.83 -13.56
N ARG A 44 18.50 0.27 -13.83
CA ARG A 44 17.26 0.57 -13.09
C ARG A 44 16.24 -0.55 -13.24
N GLU A 45 16.11 -1.09 -14.43
CA GLU A 45 15.19 -2.16 -14.80
C GLU A 45 15.53 -3.45 -14.04
N ASP A 46 16.78 -3.87 -14.04
CA ASP A 46 17.22 -5.09 -13.35
C ASP A 46 17.09 -4.95 -11.82
N PHE A 47 17.42 -3.78 -11.28
CA PHE A 47 17.24 -3.49 -9.86
C PHE A 47 15.76 -3.55 -9.45
N GLY A 48 14.85 -2.98 -10.28
CA GLY A 48 13.41 -3.05 -10.02
C GLY A 48 12.91 -4.50 -9.95
N LEU A 49 13.34 -5.34 -10.89
CA LEU A 49 13.02 -6.77 -10.87
C LEU A 49 13.62 -7.48 -9.65
N ALA A 50 14.87 -7.19 -9.31
CA ALA A 50 15.54 -7.80 -8.15
C ALA A 50 14.81 -7.46 -6.85
N CYS A 51 14.43 -6.19 -6.64
CA CYS A 51 13.66 -5.78 -5.47
C CYS A 51 12.27 -6.44 -5.41
N ALA A 52 11.55 -6.49 -6.54
CA ALA A 52 10.24 -7.13 -6.59
C ALA A 52 10.33 -8.63 -6.26
N ARG A 53 11.35 -9.32 -6.75
CA ARG A 53 11.57 -10.75 -6.49
C ARG A 53 11.92 -11.10 -5.05
N GLN A 54 12.32 -10.13 -4.24
CA GLN A 54 12.42 -10.33 -2.79
C GLN A 54 11.06 -10.67 -2.17
N LEU A 55 9.95 -10.13 -2.72
CA LEU A 55 8.61 -10.51 -2.32
C LEU A 55 8.37 -11.99 -2.56
N GLU A 56 8.70 -12.51 -3.75
CA GLU A 56 8.55 -13.93 -4.06
C GLU A 56 9.40 -14.81 -3.14
N ALA A 57 10.65 -14.45 -2.92
CA ALA A 57 11.54 -15.16 -2.00
C ALA A 57 10.96 -15.21 -0.58
N LYS A 58 10.38 -14.09 -0.12
CA LYS A 58 9.76 -14.00 1.21
C LYS A 58 8.48 -14.82 1.31
N ILE A 59 7.66 -14.87 0.27
CA ILE A 59 6.47 -15.72 0.20
C ILE A 59 6.85 -17.20 0.31
N ILE A 60 7.89 -17.62 -0.43
CA ILE A 60 8.37 -19.00 -0.39
C ILE A 60 8.92 -19.36 1.00
N GLU A 61 9.69 -18.46 1.62
CA GLU A 61 10.26 -18.64 2.96
C GLU A 61 9.16 -18.83 4.03
N LEU A 62 8.10 -18.02 3.97
CA LEU A 62 7.01 -18.02 4.94
C LEU A 62 5.98 -19.14 4.70
N GLY A 63 5.84 -19.57 3.45
CA GLY A 63 4.73 -20.40 2.96
C GLY A 63 3.60 -19.52 2.40
N ALA A 64 3.22 -19.76 1.15
CA ALA A 64 2.24 -18.94 0.44
C ALA A 64 0.85 -18.90 1.12
N ASP A 65 0.47 -19.99 1.78
CA ASP A 65 -0.76 -20.13 2.56
C ASP A 65 -0.80 -19.28 3.83
N LYS A 66 0.33 -18.70 4.23
CA LYS A 66 0.48 -17.83 5.40
C LYS A 66 0.60 -16.35 5.07
N VAL A 67 0.67 -16.00 3.78
CA VAL A 67 0.80 -14.61 3.33
C VAL A 67 -0.55 -14.12 2.82
N ALA A 68 -1.16 -13.20 3.53
CA ALA A 68 -2.47 -12.65 3.15
C ALA A 68 -2.37 -11.55 2.09
N ALA A 69 -1.40 -10.65 2.22
CA ALA A 69 -1.30 -9.47 1.37
C ALA A 69 0.12 -8.91 1.30
N PHE A 70 0.41 -8.20 0.21
CA PHE A 70 1.50 -7.24 0.11
C PHE A 70 0.92 -5.83 0.08
N ILE A 71 1.50 -4.90 0.86
CA ILE A 71 1.13 -3.49 0.86
C ILE A 71 2.34 -2.61 0.56
N GLY A 72 2.14 -1.61 -0.28
CA GLY A 72 3.18 -0.62 -0.58
C GLY A 72 2.62 0.68 -1.16
N GLU A 73 3.41 1.75 -1.06
CA GLU A 73 3.12 3.03 -1.70
C GLU A 73 3.60 2.99 -3.17
N PRO A 74 2.78 3.42 -4.16
CA PRO A 74 3.24 3.54 -5.55
C PRO A 74 4.55 4.34 -5.69
N ILE A 75 4.65 5.42 -4.93
CA ILE A 75 5.86 6.21 -4.67
C ILE A 75 5.93 6.41 -3.17
N GLN A 76 7.01 5.99 -2.53
CA GLN A 76 7.17 6.16 -1.09
C GLN A 76 7.36 7.65 -0.76
N GLY A 77 6.41 8.23 -0.02
CA GLY A 77 6.45 9.64 0.34
C GLY A 77 7.36 9.91 1.54
N ALA A 78 6.93 9.51 2.72
CA ALA A 78 7.64 9.73 3.98
C ALA A 78 9.00 9.02 4.05
N GLY A 79 9.18 7.95 3.28
CA GLY A 79 10.45 7.23 3.16
C GLY A 79 11.55 7.99 2.42
N GLY A 80 11.23 9.13 1.74
CA GLY A 80 12.20 9.96 1.04
C GLY A 80 11.86 10.28 -0.42
N VAL A 81 10.59 10.24 -0.79
CA VAL A 81 10.11 10.43 -2.17
C VAL A 81 10.79 9.44 -3.13
N ILE A 82 10.72 8.17 -2.77
CA ILE A 82 11.37 7.08 -3.52
C ILE A 82 10.46 6.64 -4.66
N ILE A 83 10.91 6.90 -5.88
CA ILE A 83 10.23 6.49 -7.12
C ILE A 83 10.84 5.16 -7.56
N PRO A 84 10.07 4.06 -7.53
CA PRO A 84 10.59 2.76 -7.93
C PRO A 84 10.90 2.71 -9.43
N PRO A 85 11.82 1.84 -9.87
CA PRO A 85 11.98 1.55 -11.29
C PRO A 85 10.70 1.04 -11.94
N SER A 86 10.55 1.29 -13.25
CA SER A 86 9.33 0.95 -14.01
C SER A 86 8.96 -0.53 -13.98
N THR A 87 9.93 -1.41 -13.76
CA THR A 87 9.74 -2.87 -13.71
C THR A 87 9.26 -3.39 -12.36
N TYR A 88 9.34 -2.58 -11.30
CA TYR A 88 9.04 -3.03 -9.94
C TYR A 88 7.56 -3.44 -9.75
N TRP A 89 6.63 -2.51 -9.97
CA TRP A 89 5.21 -2.77 -9.71
C TRP A 89 4.57 -3.81 -10.62
N PRO A 90 4.87 -3.85 -11.94
CA PRO A 90 4.37 -4.93 -12.78
C PRO A 90 4.84 -6.33 -12.33
N GLU A 91 6.08 -6.45 -11.85
CA GLU A 91 6.58 -7.72 -11.31
C GLU A 91 5.96 -8.05 -9.95
N VAL A 92 5.75 -7.08 -9.06
CA VAL A 92 5.00 -7.27 -7.80
C VAL A 92 3.59 -7.78 -8.09
N GLN A 93 2.88 -7.16 -9.06
CA GLN A 93 1.54 -7.62 -9.48
C GLN A 93 1.58 -9.07 -9.94
N ARG A 94 2.52 -9.41 -10.84
CA ARG A 94 2.68 -10.77 -11.34
C ARG A 94 2.86 -11.79 -10.20
N ILE A 95 3.69 -11.45 -9.21
CA ILE A 95 3.96 -12.32 -8.04
C ILE A 95 2.69 -12.46 -7.19
N CYS A 96 2.00 -11.36 -6.88
CA CYS A 96 0.75 -11.42 -6.12
C CYS A 96 -0.31 -12.28 -6.80
N ASP A 97 -0.46 -12.13 -8.11
CA ASP A 97 -1.39 -12.94 -8.91
C ASP A 97 -1.01 -14.42 -8.91
N GLN A 98 0.28 -14.72 -9.08
CA GLN A 98 0.79 -16.10 -9.09
C GLN A 98 0.52 -16.85 -7.78
N TYR A 99 0.69 -16.18 -6.65
CA TYR A 99 0.50 -16.81 -5.33
C TYR A 99 -0.89 -16.56 -4.73
N GLY A 100 -1.76 -15.84 -5.42
CA GLY A 100 -3.13 -15.57 -4.99
C GLY A 100 -3.24 -14.65 -3.76
N ILE A 101 -2.18 -13.91 -3.41
CA ILE A 101 -2.17 -12.94 -2.31
C ILE A 101 -2.78 -11.61 -2.75
N LEU A 102 -3.31 -10.84 -1.78
CA LEU A 102 -3.90 -9.54 -2.06
C LEU A 102 -2.80 -8.48 -2.27
N LEU A 103 -3.01 -7.62 -3.28
CA LEU A 103 -2.19 -6.44 -3.51
C LEU A 103 -2.89 -5.20 -2.99
N VAL A 104 -2.25 -4.49 -2.05
CA VAL A 104 -2.77 -3.28 -1.43
C VAL A 104 -1.92 -2.09 -1.82
N SER A 105 -2.53 -1.08 -2.46
CA SER A 105 -1.87 0.19 -2.78
C SER A 105 -2.13 1.21 -1.68
N ASP A 106 -1.08 1.75 -1.08
CA ASP A 106 -1.20 2.92 -0.20
C ASP A 106 -1.11 4.20 -1.03
N GLU A 107 -2.28 4.74 -1.37
CA GLU A 107 -2.45 5.93 -2.19
C GLU A 107 -2.61 7.22 -1.37
N VAL A 108 -2.30 7.17 -0.10
CA VAL A 108 -2.46 8.32 0.83
C VAL A 108 -1.72 9.56 0.32
N ILE A 109 -0.56 9.40 -0.34
CA ILE A 109 0.19 10.51 -0.94
C ILE A 109 -0.04 10.59 -2.45
N THR A 110 -0.09 9.47 -3.14
CA THR A 110 -0.09 9.41 -4.62
C THR A 110 -1.48 9.58 -5.25
N GLY A 111 -2.54 9.45 -4.47
CA GLY A 111 -3.91 9.59 -4.95
C GLY A 111 -4.33 11.05 -5.26
N PHE A 112 -5.47 11.16 -5.92
CA PHE A 112 -6.18 12.41 -6.24
C PHE A 112 -5.34 13.39 -7.06
N GLY A 113 -4.74 12.89 -8.15
CA GLY A 113 -4.06 13.72 -9.14
C GLY A 113 -2.57 13.97 -8.91
N ARG A 114 -1.98 13.48 -7.81
CA ARG A 114 -0.57 13.76 -7.45
C ARG A 114 0.43 13.35 -8.53
N THR A 115 0.16 12.28 -9.26
CA THR A 115 1.04 11.73 -10.30
C THR A 115 0.60 12.08 -11.73
N GLY A 116 -0.44 12.90 -11.88
CA GLY A 116 -1.06 13.23 -13.18
C GLY A 116 -2.14 12.24 -13.61
N ARG A 117 -2.40 11.21 -12.81
CA ARG A 117 -3.54 10.29 -12.89
C ARG A 117 -4.35 10.39 -11.61
N TRP A 118 -5.56 9.79 -11.58
CA TRP A 118 -6.35 9.77 -10.35
C TRP A 118 -5.61 9.09 -9.22
N PHE A 119 -4.90 7.97 -9.51
CA PHE A 119 -4.16 7.21 -8.52
C PHE A 119 -2.76 6.86 -9.03
N GLY A 120 -1.81 6.70 -8.11
CA GLY A 120 -0.44 6.34 -8.42
C GLY A 120 -0.30 4.94 -9.02
N CYS A 121 -1.17 3.99 -8.67
CA CYS A 121 -1.18 2.65 -9.26
C CYS A 121 -1.41 2.70 -10.80
N GLU A 122 -2.22 3.65 -11.29
CA GLU A 122 -2.41 3.85 -12.73
C GLU A 122 -1.11 4.32 -13.41
N THR A 123 -0.37 5.21 -12.74
CA THR A 123 0.92 5.71 -13.23
C THR A 123 1.98 4.62 -13.22
N MET A 124 1.97 3.75 -12.22
CA MET A 124 2.94 2.66 -12.04
C MET A 124 2.56 1.36 -12.74
N GLY A 125 1.38 1.29 -13.37
CA GLY A 125 0.95 0.18 -14.21
C GLY A 125 0.57 -1.09 -13.44
N PHE A 126 -0.11 -0.97 -12.30
CA PHE A 126 -0.64 -2.12 -11.56
C PHE A 126 -2.08 -1.87 -11.08
N LYS A 127 -2.79 -2.95 -10.75
CA LYS A 127 -4.18 -2.93 -10.31
C LYS A 127 -4.31 -3.59 -8.92
N PRO A 128 -4.46 -2.81 -7.84
CA PRO A 128 -4.58 -3.35 -6.49
C PRO A 128 -5.96 -3.97 -6.23
N ASP A 129 -6.03 -4.92 -5.30
CA ASP A 129 -7.27 -5.46 -4.74
C ASP A 129 -7.89 -4.51 -3.70
N LEU A 130 -7.05 -3.77 -2.99
CA LEU A 130 -7.42 -2.79 -1.98
C LEU A 130 -6.58 -1.52 -2.15
N MET A 131 -7.15 -0.37 -1.80
CA MET A 131 -6.47 0.91 -1.91
C MET A 131 -6.77 1.76 -0.69
N THR A 132 -5.75 2.17 0.04
CA THR A 132 -5.92 3.14 1.13
C THR A 132 -5.79 4.57 0.61
N PHE A 133 -6.59 5.49 1.11
CA PHE A 133 -6.53 6.89 0.72
C PHE A 133 -6.75 7.83 1.90
N ALA A 134 -6.19 9.03 1.80
CA ALA A 134 -6.40 10.14 2.73
C ALA A 134 -5.95 11.46 2.06
N LYS A 135 -5.53 12.42 2.83
CA LYS A 135 -4.90 13.72 2.41
C LYS A 135 -5.59 14.39 1.22
N GLY A 136 -5.21 13.99 0.00
CA GLY A 136 -5.71 14.58 -1.25
C GLY A 136 -7.22 14.49 -1.42
N VAL A 137 -7.88 13.51 -0.81
CA VAL A 137 -9.35 13.33 -0.91
C VAL A 137 -10.14 14.56 -0.46
N THR A 138 -9.60 15.33 0.48
CA THR A 138 -10.22 16.59 0.98
C THR A 138 -9.34 17.79 0.73
N SER A 139 -8.28 17.69 -0.07
CA SER A 139 -7.25 18.74 -0.24
C SER A 139 -6.71 19.30 1.09
N GLY A 140 -6.77 18.52 2.16
CA GLY A 140 -6.28 18.90 3.49
C GLY A 140 -7.23 19.82 4.29
N TYR A 141 -8.40 20.14 3.80
CA TYR A 141 -9.35 21.00 4.53
C TYR A 141 -9.93 20.36 5.79
N ILE A 142 -10.12 19.04 5.77
CA ILE A 142 -10.61 18.28 6.93
C ILE A 142 -10.01 16.87 6.91
N PRO A 143 -9.70 16.27 8.08
CA PRO A 143 -9.20 14.89 8.13
C PRO A 143 -10.26 13.90 7.60
N LEU A 144 -9.87 13.11 6.61
CA LEU A 144 -10.64 12.00 6.10
C LEU A 144 -9.66 10.97 5.52
N GLY A 145 -9.96 9.71 5.74
CA GLY A 145 -9.28 8.59 5.10
C GLY A 145 -10.23 7.43 4.92
N GLY A 146 -9.86 6.50 4.06
CA GLY A 146 -10.69 5.34 3.77
C GLY A 146 -9.93 4.25 3.05
N VAL A 147 -10.65 3.19 2.75
CA VAL A 147 -10.18 2.06 1.95
C VAL A 147 -11.18 1.82 0.83
N MET A 148 -10.70 1.79 -0.41
CA MET A 148 -11.47 1.26 -1.52
C MET A 148 -11.24 -0.25 -1.60
N VAL A 149 -12.33 -0.98 -1.79
CA VAL A 149 -12.34 -2.44 -1.82
C VAL A 149 -12.67 -2.88 -3.24
N GLY A 150 -11.74 -3.59 -3.89
CA GLY A 150 -11.95 -4.13 -5.22
C GLY A 150 -12.91 -5.32 -5.23
N ASP A 151 -13.47 -5.63 -6.39
CA ASP A 151 -14.53 -6.62 -6.58
C ASP A 151 -14.18 -8.00 -6.00
N ARG A 152 -12.94 -8.44 -6.15
CA ARG A 152 -12.45 -9.72 -5.64
C ARG A 152 -12.67 -9.86 -4.13
N VAL A 153 -12.38 -8.81 -3.38
CA VAL A 153 -12.53 -8.78 -1.92
C VAL A 153 -13.97 -8.46 -1.54
N ALA A 154 -14.59 -7.48 -2.21
CA ALA A 154 -15.97 -7.06 -1.95
C ALA A 154 -16.95 -8.24 -2.08
N LYS A 155 -16.78 -9.08 -3.10
CA LYS A 155 -17.63 -10.27 -3.30
C LYS A 155 -17.59 -11.20 -2.10
N VAL A 156 -16.41 -11.50 -1.58
CA VAL A 156 -16.25 -12.38 -0.41
C VAL A 156 -16.87 -11.75 0.84
N LEU A 157 -16.63 -10.45 1.06
CA LEU A 157 -17.19 -9.73 2.21
C LEU A 157 -18.72 -9.72 2.18
N ILE A 158 -19.34 -9.48 1.02
CA ILE A 158 -20.79 -9.40 0.86
C ILE A 158 -21.44 -10.78 0.95
N GLU A 159 -20.87 -11.79 0.29
CA GLU A 159 -21.48 -13.12 0.18
C GLU A 159 -21.18 -14.03 1.39
N GLN A 160 -20.05 -13.83 2.06
CA GLN A 160 -19.53 -14.77 3.07
C GLN A 160 -19.09 -14.10 4.38
N GLY A 161 -18.94 -12.77 4.41
CA GLY A 161 -18.38 -12.04 5.54
C GLY A 161 -19.33 -11.87 6.73
N GLY A 162 -20.63 -12.05 6.53
CA GLY A 162 -21.62 -11.77 7.56
C GLY A 162 -21.65 -10.30 7.97
N GLU A 163 -21.78 -10.03 9.26
CA GLU A 163 -21.74 -8.66 9.79
C GLU A 163 -20.30 -8.14 9.84
N PHE A 164 -20.07 -6.96 9.24
CA PHE A 164 -18.76 -6.31 9.25
C PHE A 164 -18.54 -5.54 10.55
N ASN A 165 -18.00 -6.22 11.56
CA ASN A 165 -17.76 -5.69 12.90
C ASN A 165 -16.50 -4.81 12.99
N HIS A 166 -16.39 -3.79 12.11
CA HIS A 166 -15.29 -2.83 12.14
C HIS A 166 -15.77 -1.43 11.77
N GLY A 167 -15.37 -0.43 12.54
CA GLY A 167 -15.65 0.97 12.29
C GLY A 167 -15.13 1.87 13.40
N TYR A 168 -15.16 3.16 13.16
CA TYR A 168 -14.85 4.19 14.13
C TYR A 168 -16.12 5.00 14.41
N THR A 169 -16.21 5.61 15.59
CA THR A 169 -17.37 6.45 15.97
C THR A 169 -17.67 7.52 14.93
N TYR A 170 -16.65 8.10 14.31
CA TYR A 170 -16.80 9.15 13.30
C TYR A 170 -16.70 8.63 11.85
N SER A 171 -16.83 7.32 11.61
CA SER A 171 -16.96 6.81 10.25
C SER A 171 -18.18 7.44 9.55
N GLY A 172 -17.99 7.88 8.31
CA GLY A 172 -19.04 8.55 7.54
C GLY A 172 -19.39 9.95 8.04
N HIS A 173 -18.45 10.65 8.71
CA HIS A 173 -18.67 12.02 9.20
C HIS A 173 -19.20 12.94 8.10
N PRO A 174 -20.42 13.52 8.24
CA PRO A 174 -21.12 14.17 7.13
C PRO A 174 -20.37 15.36 6.55
N VAL A 175 -19.74 16.17 7.39
CA VAL A 175 -18.96 17.33 6.93
C VAL A 175 -17.70 16.87 6.16
N ALA A 176 -17.00 15.87 6.66
CA ALA A 176 -15.81 15.35 5.98
C ALA A 176 -16.17 14.73 4.62
N CYS A 177 -17.26 13.99 4.56
CA CYS A 177 -17.77 13.41 3.31
C CYS A 177 -18.23 14.51 2.33
N ALA A 178 -18.90 15.56 2.80
CA ALA A 178 -19.31 16.68 1.95
C ALA A 178 -18.11 17.43 1.36
N VAL A 179 -17.06 17.68 2.15
CA VAL A 179 -15.82 18.30 1.67
C VAL A 179 -15.13 17.40 0.63
N ALA A 180 -15.06 16.09 0.87
CA ALA A 180 -14.50 15.16 -0.11
C ALA A 180 -15.27 15.20 -1.43
N LEU A 181 -16.62 15.11 -1.38
CA LEU A 181 -17.47 15.17 -2.58
C LEU A 181 -17.33 16.48 -3.35
N ALA A 182 -17.09 17.58 -2.65
CA ALA A 182 -16.86 18.87 -3.31
C ALA A 182 -15.46 19.00 -3.92
N ASN A 183 -14.50 18.18 -3.45
CA ASN A 183 -13.10 18.20 -3.92
C ASN A 183 -12.87 17.25 -5.11
N ILE A 184 -13.60 16.16 -5.21
CA ILE A 184 -13.49 15.16 -6.29
C ILE A 184 -14.57 15.35 -7.35
#